data_4dfc478cd596d6f9223aa49eafeaa467
#
_entry.id   4dfc478cd596d6f9223aa49eafeaa467
#
_cell.length_a   1.000
_cell.length_b   1.000
_cell.length_c   1.000
_cell.angle_alpha   90.00
_cell.angle_beta   90.00
_cell.angle_gamma   90.00
#
_symmetry.space_group_name_H-M   'P 1'
#
loop_
_entity.id
_entity.type
_entity.pdbx_description
1 polymer ?
#
loop_
_entity_poly.entity_id
_entity_poly.type
_entity_poly.pdbx_seq_one_letter_code
_entity_poly.pdbx_strand_id
1 'polypeptide(L)'
;TLLNYNMDVFTIHNQKEAEDILQKISQTDYGVILSDSISNSLAKMYDFHSILITSGMESIEQTLDQVVSYGNMYKETLYQCKIFRSLLEAHPFDVYMFTSDKEMLYHSRYELYSKKLVDIMSSLVPTILKEGYKKVYRKHDGILAAITGTRKEIDGEDLVQFHINLRKVP
;
A
#
# COMPACT_ATOMS: atom_id res chain seq x y z
N THR A 1 -12.71 23.43 -14.29
CA THR A 1 -13.96 23.42 -15.08
C THR A 1 -14.77 22.23 -14.62
N LEU A 2 -15.58 22.44 -13.60
CA LEU A 2 -16.55 21.48 -13.09
C LEU A 2 -17.76 21.51 -14.01
N LEU A 3 -18.07 20.36 -14.56
CA LEU A 3 -19.32 19.87 -15.15
C LEU A 3 -20.39 20.94 -15.41
N ASN A 4 -20.60 21.27 -16.68
CA ASN A 4 -21.67 22.15 -17.13
C ASN A 4 -23.01 21.39 -17.05
N TYR A 5 -23.53 21.18 -15.84
CA TYR A 5 -24.91 20.72 -15.66
C TYR A 5 -25.84 21.93 -15.55
N ASN A 6 -26.94 21.89 -16.31
CA ASN A 6 -28.01 22.85 -16.16
C ASN A 6 -28.84 22.42 -14.94
N MET A 7 -28.57 23.03 -13.77
CA MET A 7 -29.24 22.73 -12.51
C MET A 7 -29.80 23.99 -11.89
N ASP A 8 -31.06 23.93 -11.47
CA ASP A 8 -31.65 24.95 -10.62
C ASP A 8 -31.24 24.70 -9.17
N VAL A 9 -30.81 25.75 -8.47
CA VAL A 9 -30.36 25.64 -7.09
C VAL A 9 -31.35 26.39 -6.19
N PHE A 10 -31.87 25.68 -5.19
CA PHE A 10 -32.76 26.22 -4.18
C PHE A 10 -32.06 26.25 -2.83
N THR A 11 -32.04 27.41 -2.18
CA THR A 11 -31.50 27.52 -0.82
C THR A 11 -32.63 27.34 0.16
N ILE A 12 -32.42 26.47 1.15
CA ILE A 12 -33.42 26.06 2.15
C ILE A 12 -32.83 26.32 3.54
N HIS A 13 -33.57 27.03 4.39
CA HIS A 13 -33.13 27.37 5.75
C HIS A 13 -33.86 26.59 6.84
N ASN A 14 -34.98 25.94 6.51
CA ASN A 14 -35.77 25.15 7.46
C ASN A 14 -36.64 24.12 6.72
N GLN A 15 -37.16 23.15 7.49
CA GLN A 15 -37.97 22.07 6.94
C GLN A 15 -39.24 22.54 6.21
N LYS A 16 -39.90 23.60 6.69
CA LYS A 16 -41.10 24.10 6.06
C LYS A 16 -40.84 24.71 4.68
N GLU A 17 -39.72 25.43 4.53
CA GLU A 17 -39.28 25.92 3.22
C GLU A 17 -38.96 24.73 2.26
N ALA A 18 -38.38 23.63 2.77
CA ALA A 18 -38.16 22.47 1.97
C ALA A 18 -39.46 21.86 1.43
N GLU A 19 -40.48 21.74 2.29
CA GLU A 19 -41.79 21.23 1.91
C GLU A 19 -42.46 22.15 0.87
N ASP A 20 -42.45 23.50 1.07
CA ASP A 20 -43.01 24.48 0.15
C ASP A 20 -42.33 24.43 -1.24
N ILE A 21 -41.01 24.23 -1.27
CA ILE A 21 -40.24 24.14 -2.50
C ILE A 21 -40.56 22.80 -3.19
N LEU A 22 -40.55 21.68 -2.47
CA LEU A 22 -40.88 20.37 -3.02
C LEU A 22 -42.31 20.33 -3.61
N GLN A 23 -43.27 21.00 -2.94
CA GLN A 23 -44.62 21.13 -3.47
C GLN A 23 -44.68 21.97 -4.74
N LYS A 24 -43.86 23.01 -4.88
CA LYS A 24 -43.77 23.79 -6.13
C LYS A 24 -43.14 22.99 -7.25
N ILE A 25 -42.02 22.29 -6.99
CA ILE A 25 -41.33 21.53 -8.01
C ILE A 25 -42.07 20.26 -8.42
N SER A 26 -43.00 19.73 -7.57
CA SER A 26 -43.84 18.59 -7.94
C SER A 26 -44.75 18.91 -9.13
N GLN A 27 -44.97 20.18 -9.44
CA GLN A 27 -45.76 20.63 -10.60
C GLN A 27 -44.88 20.87 -11.83
N THR A 28 -43.59 20.59 -11.77
CA THR A 28 -42.60 20.77 -12.83
C THR A 28 -41.95 19.46 -13.20
N ASP A 29 -41.34 19.38 -14.38
CA ASP A 29 -40.77 18.16 -14.94
C ASP A 29 -39.29 17.98 -14.52
N TYR A 30 -38.99 18.07 -13.20
CA TYR A 30 -37.66 17.75 -12.69
C TYR A 30 -37.48 16.24 -12.56
N GLY A 31 -36.44 15.71 -13.24
CA GLY A 31 -36.17 14.27 -13.25
C GLY A 31 -35.50 13.75 -11.98
N VAL A 32 -34.60 14.55 -11.35
CA VAL A 32 -33.81 14.13 -10.18
C VAL A 32 -33.57 15.33 -9.27
N ILE A 33 -33.67 15.11 -7.96
CA ILE A 33 -33.33 16.10 -6.92
C ILE A 33 -32.02 15.67 -6.25
N LEU A 34 -31.07 16.59 -6.15
CA LEU A 34 -29.86 16.43 -5.36
C LEU A 34 -30.01 17.23 -4.07
N SER A 35 -29.91 16.61 -2.91
CA SER A 35 -30.15 17.32 -1.65
C SER A 35 -29.40 16.70 -0.46
N ASP A 36 -29.38 17.42 0.65
CA ASP A 36 -28.91 16.95 1.95
C ASP A 36 -29.81 15.87 2.57
N SER A 37 -29.44 15.35 3.72
CA SER A 37 -30.12 14.26 4.41
C SER A 37 -31.59 14.58 4.72
N ILE A 38 -31.86 15.80 5.18
CA ILE A 38 -33.22 16.24 5.58
C ILE A 38 -34.10 16.39 4.34
N SER A 39 -33.64 17.15 3.38
CA SER A 39 -34.36 17.41 2.13
C SER A 39 -34.54 16.15 1.28
N ASN A 40 -33.56 15.23 1.31
CA ASN A 40 -33.66 13.94 0.65
C ASN A 40 -34.74 13.04 1.23
N SER A 41 -34.89 13.01 2.56
CA SER A 41 -35.95 12.27 3.22
C SER A 41 -37.33 12.82 2.87
N LEU A 42 -37.47 14.15 2.85
CA LEU A 42 -38.70 14.81 2.43
C LEU A 42 -39.00 14.56 0.95
N ALA A 43 -38.01 14.70 0.07
CA ALA A 43 -38.19 14.45 -1.35
C ALA A 43 -38.71 13.04 -1.66
N LYS A 44 -38.24 12.04 -0.94
CA LYS A 44 -38.72 10.64 -1.02
C LYS A 44 -40.19 10.51 -0.55
N MET A 45 -40.59 11.26 0.46
CA MET A 45 -41.99 11.27 0.93
C MET A 45 -42.95 11.85 -0.12
N TYR A 46 -42.45 12.73 -0.99
CA TYR A 46 -43.18 13.30 -2.12
C TYR A 46 -42.96 12.52 -3.44
N ASP A 47 -42.40 11.30 -3.36
CA ASP A 47 -42.19 10.40 -4.48
C ASP A 47 -41.22 10.91 -5.56
N PHE A 48 -40.31 11.82 -5.18
CA PHE A 48 -39.25 12.28 -6.06
C PHE A 48 -38.09 11.32 -6.14
N HIS A 49 -37.53 11.22 -7.33
CA HIS A 49 -36.21 10.60 -7.51
C HIS A 49 -35.13 11.49 -6.88
N SER A 50 -34.62 11.11 -5.74
CA SER A 50 -33.68 11.95 -5.00
C SER A 50 -32.36 11.24 -4.71
N ILE A 51 -31.26 11.97 -4.90
CA ILE A 51 -29.91 11.52 -4.60
C ILE A 51 -29.40 12.34 -3.40
N LEU A 52 -28.97 11.64 -2.37
CA LEU A 52 -28.37 12.23 -1.19
C LEU A 52 -26.96 12.74 -1.52
N ILE A 53 -26.75 14.03 -1.29
CA ILE A 53 -25.41 14.58 -1.23
C ILE A 53 -24.97 14.50 0.23
N THR A 54 -24.08 13.57 0.54
CA THR A 54 -23.44 13.52 1.85
C THR A 54 -22.53 14.73 1.98
N SER A 55 -23.01 15.79 2.57
CA SER A 55 -22.24 17.01 2.79
C SER A 55 -21.90 17.17 4.25
N GLY A 56 -20.68 17.53 4.52
CA GLY A 56 -20.25 18.05 5.79
C GLY A 56 -19.83 16.99 6.80
N MET A 57 -20.53 16.93 7.93
CA MET A 57 -20.06 16.22 9.12
C MET A 57 -19.94 14.70 8.92
N GLU A 58 -20.93 14.07 8.31
CA GLU A 58 -20.94 12.61 8.06
C GLU A 58 -19.81 12.16 7.10
N SER A 59 -19.56 12.96 6.06
CA SER A 59 -18.45 12.69 5.13
C SER A 59 -17.09 12.92 5.80
N ILE A 60 -16.99 13.91 6.67
CA ILE A 60 -15.79 14.18 7.46
C ILE A 60 -15.56 13.06 8.47
N GLU A 61 -16.57 12.61 9.20
CA GLU A 61 -16.48 11.51 10.15
C GLU A 61 -16.05 10.22 9.45
N GLN A 62 -16.68 9.85 8.33
CA GLN A 62 -16.27 8.68 7.53
C GLN A 62 -14.82 8.78 7.06
N THR A 63 -14.39 9.97 6.61
CA THR A 63 -13.01 10.18 6.17
C THR A 63 -12.03 10.05 7.33
N LEU A 64 -12.36 10.61 8.50
CA LEU A 64 -11.54 10.50 9.70
C LEU A 64 -11.43 9.04 10.18
N ASP A 65 -12.53 8.30 10.19
CA ASP A 65 -12.53 6.87 10.54
C ASP A 65 -11.66 6.05 9.58
N GLN A 66 -11.72 6.35 8.28
CA GLN A 66 -10.83 5.72 7.30
C GLN A 66 -9.36 6.07 7.56
N VAL A 67 -9.04 7.33 7.83
CA VAL A 67 -7.66 7.76 8.14
C VAL A 67 -7.14 7.07 9.40
N VAL A 68 -7.96 6.97 10.45
CA VAL A 68 -7.60 6.26 11.69
C VAL A 68 -7.37 4.77 11.41
N SER A 69 -8.24 4.15 10.63
CA SER A 69 -8.12 2.73 10.25
C SER A 69 -6.84 2.47 9.46
N TYR A 70 -6.55 3.27 8.42
CA TYR A 70 -5.29 3.18 7.66
C TYR A 70 -4.07 3.44 8.54
N GLY A 71 -4.14 4.42 9.45
CA GLY A 71 -3.07 4.71 10.40
C GLY A 71 -2.76 3.54 11.31
N ASN A 72 -3.78 2.83 11.79
CA ASN A 72 -3.62 1.64 12.63
C ASN A 72 -3.03 0.47 11.83
N MET A 73 -3.53 0.21 10.62
CA MET A 73 -3.00 -0.81 9.72
C MET A 73 -1.52 -0.55 9.38
N TYR A 74 -1.16 0.71 9.10
CA TYR A 74 0.22 1.10 8.83
C TYR A 74 1.14 0.88 10.03
N LYS A 75 0.69 1.25 11.24
CA LYS A 75 1.44 0.99 12.48
C LYS A 75 1.68 -0.50 12.72
N GLU A 76 0.65 -1.32 12.51
CA GLU A 76 0.76 -2.78 12.65
C GLU A 76 1.77 -3.35 11.64
N THR A 77 1.69 -2.95 10.37
CA THR A 77 2.63 -3.36 9.33
C THR A 77 4.07 -2.96 9.68
N LEU A 78 4.27 -1.72 10.14
CA LEU A 78 5.60 -1.27 10.59
C LEU A 78 6.13 -2.07 11.79
N TYR A 79 5.25 -2.43 12.72
CA TYR A 79 5.60 -3.25 13.87
C TYR A 79 6.05 -4.64 13.45
N GLN A 80 5.30 -5.30 12.57
CA GLN A 80 5.66 -6.60 12.00
C GLN A 80 6.98 -6.54 11.24
N CYS A 81 7.21 -5.51 10.42
CA CYS A 81 8.49 -5.30 9.74
C CYS A 81 9.66 -5.18 10.72
N LYS A 82 9.48 -4.47 11.84
CA LYS A 82 10.52 -4.37 12.89
C LYS A 82 10.82 -5.72 13.55
N ILE A 83 9.78 -6.52 13.83
CA ILE A 83 9.96 -7.88 14.36
C ILE A 83 10.74 -8.75 13.37
N PHE A 84 10.33 -8.80 12.10
CA PHE A 84 11.02 -9.58 11.08
C PHE A 84 12.47 -9.13 10.90
N ARG A 85 12.72 -7.84 10.90
CA ARG A 85 14.08 -7.30 10.83
C ARG A 85 14.92 -7.75 12.02
N SER A 86 14.40 -7.67 13.24
CA SER A 86 15.08 -8.13 14.45
C SER A 86 15.41 -9.62 14.41
N LEU A 87 14.50 -10.46 13.89
CA LEU A 87 14.72 -11.90 13.69
C LEU A 87 15.83 -12.17 12.67
N LEU A 88 15.85 -11.43 11.56
CA LEU A 88 16.89 -11.56 10.53
C LEU A 88 18.26 -11.10 11.06
N GLU A 89 18.32 -10.04 11.85
CA GLU A 89 19.57 -9.55 12.48
C GLU A 89 20.12 -10.53 13.53
N ALA A 90 19.25 -11.27 14.23
CA ALA A 90 19.64 -12.31 15.17
C ALA A 90 20.05 -13.63 14.50
N HIS A 91 19.80 -13.78 13.19
CA HIS A 91 20.12 -15.00 12.45
C HIS A 91 21.64 -15.18 12.30
N PRO A 92 22.17 -16.42 12.41
CA PRO A 92 23.62 -16.67 12.34
C PRO A 92 24.22 -16.45 10.93
N PHE A 93 23.39 -16.35 9.92
CA PHE A 93 23.80 -16.08 8.54
C PHE A 93 23.38 -14.69 8.11
N ASP A 94 24.23 -14.04 7.32
CA ASP A 94 23.87 -12.78 6.72
C ASP A 94 22.98 -13.04 5.51
N VAL A 95 21.89 -12.28 5.42
CA VAL A 95 20.89 -12.37 4.37
C VAL A 95 20.98 -11.14 3.48
N TYR A 96 21.01 -11.36 2.17
CA TYR A 96 20.91 -10.32 1.15
C TYR A 96 19.81 -10.67 0.17
N MET A 97 19.14 -9.67 -0.38
CA MET A 97 18.11 -9.86 -1.38
C MET A 97 18.35 -8.92 -2.56
N PHE A 98 18.26 -9.48 -3.76
CA PHE A 98 18.47 -8.77 -5.01
C PHE A 98 17.26 -8.94 -5.92
N THR A 99 16.97 -7.90 -6.71
CA THR A 99 16.03 -7.97 -7.84
C THR A 99 16.62 -8.79 -8.99
N SER A 100 15.78 -9.12 -9.97
CA SER A 100 16.21 -9.69 -11.26
C SER A 100 17.21 -8.80 -11.99
N ASP A 101 17.11 -7.48 -11.82
CA ASP A 101 17.99 -6.47 -12.42
C ASP A 101 19.29 -6.24 -11.63
N LYS A 102 19.54 -7.09 -10.63
CA LYS A 102 20.74 -7.06 -9.77
C LYS A 102 20.81 -5.88 -8.80
N GLU A 103 19.71 -5.20 -8.56
CA GLU A 103 19.63 -4.19 -7.52
C GLU A 103 19.48 -4.86 -6.16
N MET A 104 20.23 -4.39 -5.17
CA MET A 104 20.15 -4.90 -3.80
C MET A 104 18.98 -4.23 -3.07
N LEU A 105 17.95 -5.01 -2.75
CA LEU A 105 16.76 -4.54 -2.01
C LEU A 105 16.97 -4.51 -0.49
N TYR A 106 17.71 -5.48 0.03
CA TYR A 106 17.83 -5.69 1.47
C TYR A 106 19.14 -6.38 1.85
N HIS A 107 19.67 -6.04 3.02
CA HIS A 107 20.72 -6.79 3.72
C HIS A 107 20.48 -6.75 5.24
N SER A 108 20.78 -7.88 5.92
CA SER A 108 20.50 -8.04 7.35
C SER A 108 21.51 -7.36 8.29
N ARG A 109 22.72 -7.04 7.82
CA ARG A 109 23.75 -6.38 8.61
C ARG A 109 23.76 -4.88 8.42
N TYR A 110 24.16 -4.17 9.48
CA TYR A 110 24.29 -2.71 9.45
C TYR A 110 25.44 -2.24 8.54
N GLU A 111 26.54 -3.01 8.50
CA GLU A 111 27.68 -2.72 7.63
C GLU A 111 27.71 -3.72 6.46
N LEU A 112 27.77 -3.18 5.24
CA LEU A 112 28.00 -3.99 4.06
C LEU A 112 29.38 -4.65 4.12
N TYR A 113 29.43 -5.95 3.85
CA TYR A 113 30.69 -6.60 3.52
C TYR A 113 31.35 -5.93 2.31
N SER A 114 32.65 -6.19 2.13
CA SER A 114 33.41 -5.58 1.07
C SER A 114 32.62 -5.55 -0.26
N LYS A 115 32.73 -4.46 -1.01
CA LYS A 115 32.12 -4.27 -2.33
C LYS A 115 32.30 -5.52 -3.21
N LYS A 116 33.44 -6.22 -3.10
CA LYS A 116 33.73 -7.46 -3.82
C LYS A 116 32.71 -8.58 -3.58
N LEU A 117 32.19 -8.73 -2.36
CA LEU A 117 31.18 -9.76 -2.06
C LEU A 117 29.83 -9.41 -2.69
N VAL A 118 29.45 -8.13 -2.65
CA VAL A 118 28.25 -7.65 -3.32
C VAL A 118 28.33 -7.85 -4.82
N ASP A 119 29.48 -7.54 -5.44
CA ASP A 119 29.72 -7.73 -6.88
C ASP A 119 29.63 -9.23 -7.26
N ILE A 120 30.16 -10.13 -6.42
CA ILE A 120 30.05 -11.57 -6.64
C ILE A 120 28.58 -12.01 -6.59
N MET A 121 27.82 -11.60 -5.58
CA MET A 121 26.40 -11.95 -5.47
C MET A 121 25.61 -11.40 -6.68
N SER A 122 25.81 -10.15 -7.03
CA SER A 122 25.17 -9.53 -8.19
C SER A 122 25.48 -10.30 -9.49
N SER A 123 26.72 -10.78 -9.68
CA SER A 123 27.11 -11.57 -10.85
C SER A 123 26.43 -12.95 -10.92
N LEU A 124 26.02 -13.50 -9.77
CA LEU A 124 25.37 -14.80 -9.68
C LEU A 124 23.84 -14.73 -9.93
N VAL A 125 23.24 -13.56 -9.82
CA VAL A 125 21.78 -13.37 -9.96
C VAL A 125 21.22 -14.04 -11.22
N PRO A 126 21.73 -13.80 -12.44
CA PRO A 126 21.17 -14.39 -13.66
C PRO A 126 21.23 -15.92 -13.66
N THR A 127 22.30 -16.48 -13.10
CA THR A 127 22.48 -17.93 -13.00
C THR A 127 21.46 -18.54 -12.05
N ILE A 128 21.24 -17.90 -10.89
CA ILE A 128 20.30 -18.39 -9.89
C ILE A 128 18.87 -18.28 -10.37
N LEU A 129 18.51 -17.22 -11.07
CA LEU A 129 17.18 -17.08 -11.68
C LEU A 129 16.87 -18.22 -12.65
N LYS A 130 17.88 -18.67 -13.39
CA LYS A 130 17.76 -19.80 -14.35
C LYS A 130 17.78 -21.16 -13.66
N GLU A 131 18.72 -21.38 -12.74
CA GLU A 131 18.98 -22.69 -12.12
C GLU A 131 18.18 -22.92 -10.83
N GLY A 132 17.59 -21.86 -10.25
CA GLY A 132 16.85 -21.88 -8.99
C GLY A 132 17.71 -21.81 -7.74
N TYR A 133 18.96 -22.30 -7.81
CA TYR A 133 19.87 -22.41 -6.67
C TYR A 133 21.33 -22.40 -7.11
N LYS A 134 22.19 -21.76 -6.31
CA LYS A 134 23.66 -21.81 -6.49
C LYS A 134 24.37 -21.69 -5.16
N LYS A 135 25.41 -22.49 -4.97
CA LYS A 135 26.31 -22.38 -3.82
C LYS A 135 27.75 -22.21 -4.31
N VAL A 136 28.43 -21.20 -3.80
CA VAL A 136 29.82 -20.91 -4.13
C VAL A 136 30.63 -20.66 -2.86
N TYR A 137 31.92 -20.98 -2.93
CA TYR A 137 32.87 -20.72 -1.87
C TYR A 137 33.92 -19.73 -2.35
N ARG A 138 34.26 -18.76 -1.52
CA ARG A 138 35.30 -17.78 -1.79
C ARG A 138 36.20 -17.66 -0.58
N LYS A 139 37.50 -17.73 -0.80
CA LYS A 139 38.52 -17.48 0.25
C LYS A 139 39.17 -16.13 0.00
N HIS A 140 39.21 -15.28 1.03
CA HIS A 140 39.88 -13.99 0.99
C HIS A 140 40.37 -13.65 2.42
N ASP A 141 41.66 -13.29 2.52
CA ASP A 141 42.30 -12.85 3.77
C ASP A 141 42.03 -13.78 4.98
N GLY A 142 42.19 -15.13 4.78
CA GLY A 142 41.98 -16.11 5.84
C GLY A 142 40.50 -16.34 6.23
N ILE A 143 39.57 -15.75 5.47
CA ILE A 143 38.13 -15.96 5.66
C ILE A 143 37.59 -16.77 4.48
N LEU A 144 36.87 -17.86 4.78
CA LEU A 144 36.10 -18.64 3.82
C LEU A 144 34.65 -18.15 3.88
N ALA A 145 34.18 -17.59 2.79
CA ALA A 145 32.79 -17.24 2.59
C ALA A 145 32.05 -18.34 1.83
N ALA A 146 31.05 -18.94 2.46
CA ALA A 146 30.09 -19.82 1.79
C ALA A 146 28.87 -18.95 1.42
N ILE A 147 28.67 -18.73 0.12
CA ILE A 147 27.58 -17.93 -0.43
C ILE A 147 26.57 -18.86 -1.05
N THR A 148 25.35 -18.89 -0.55
CA THR A 148 24.25 -19.69 -1.06
C THR A 148 23.17 -18.77 -1.59
N GLY A 149 22.84 -18.87 -2.88
CA GLY A 149 21.77 -18.09 -3.51
C GLY A 149 20.60 -18.99 -3.89
N THR A 150 19.39 -18.50 -3.68
CA THR A 150 18.14 -19.20 -3.98
C THR A 150 17.16 -18.24 -4.65
N ARG A 151 16.51 -18.67 -5.72
CA ARG A 151 15.42 -17.93 -6.35
C ARG A 151 14.19 -17.95 -5.42
N LYS A 152 13.54 -16.82 -5.31
CA LYS A 152 12.28 -16.60 -4.60
C LYS A 152 11.33 -15.87 -5.52
N GLU A 153 10.05 -16.17 -5.40
CA GLU A 153 8.98 -15.42 -6.05
C GLU A 153 8.14 -14.78 -4.93
N ILE A 154 7.99 -13.47 -4.98
CA ILE A 154 7.20 -12.69 -4.01
C ILE A 154 6.32 -11.75 -4.83
N ASP A 155 4.99 -11.87 -4.67
CA ASP A 155 3.99 -11.06 -5.39
C ASP A 155 4.15 -11.06 -6.92
N GLY A 156 4.62 -12.19 -7.48
CA GLY A 156 4.85 -12.35 -8.92
C GLY A 156 6.19 -11.79 -9.42
N GLU A 157 7.02 -11.25 -8.53
CA GLU A 157 8.36 -10.78 -8.85
C GLU A 157 9.42 -11.83 -8.49
N ASP A 158 10.35 -12.05 -9.42
CA ASP A 158 11.50 -12.90 -9.21
C ASP A 158 12.61 -12.18 -8.45
N LEU A 159 12.96 -12.72 -7.29
CA LEU A 159 14.02 -12.22 -6.43
C LEU A 159 15.09 -13.30 -6.19
N VAL A 160 16.29 -12.87 -5.82
CA VAL A 160 17.35 -13.78 -5.39
C VAL A 160 17.75 -13.48 -3.97
N GLN A 161 17.57 -14.46 -3.12
CA GLN A 161 17.99 -14.41 -1.72
C GLN A 161 19.34 -15.08 -1.56
N PHE A 162 20.31 -14.38 -0.97
CA PHE A 162 21.61 -14.92 -0.60
C PHE A 162 21.74 -15.08 0.90
N HIS A 163 22.35 -16.20 1.30
CA HIS A 163 22.84 -16.45 2.64
C HIS A 163 24.36 -16.54 2.63
N ILE A 164 25.01 -15.79 3.49
CA ILE A 164 26.47 -15.80 3.62
C ILE A 164 26.85 -16.36 4.98
N ASN A 165 27.69 -17.36 4.97
CA ASN A 165 28.34 -17.90 6.18
C ASN A 165 29.84 -17.67 6.07
N LEU A 166 30.39 -16.93 7.04
CA LEU A 166 31.82 -16.66 7.11
C LEU A 166 32.49 -17.55 8.15
N ARG A 167 33.59 -18.18 7.77
CA ARG A 167 34.42 -18.96 8.68
C ARG A 167 35.88 -18.53 8.58
N LYS A 168 36.52 -18.29 9.72
CA LYS A 168 37.99 -18.17 9.74
C LYS A 168 38.60 -19.51 9.38
N VAL A 169 39.54 -19.48 8.46
CA VAL A 169 40.30 -20.67 8.05
C VAL A 169 41.75 -20.38 8.45
N PRO A 170 42.40 -21.30 9.18
CA PRO A 170 43.79 -21.15 9.54
C PRO A 170 44.72 -21.06 8.34
#